data_a6103ce498bc7cadfbd2a400e00de505
#
_entry.id   a6103ce498bc7cadfbd2a400e00de505
#
_cell.length_a   1.000
_cell.length_b   1.000
_cell.length_c   1.000
_cell.angle_alpha   90.00
_cell.angle_beta   90.00
_cell.angle_gamma   90.00
#
_symmetry.space_group_name_H-M   'P 1'
#
loop_
_entity.id
_entity.type
_entity.pdbx_description
1 polymer ?
#
loop_
_entity_poly.entity_id
_entity_poly.type
_entity_poly.pdbx_seq_one_letter_code
_entity_poly.pdbx_strand_id
1 'polypeptide(L)' 'MKELVEVVAKALVDNPDEVVVTEKTEGKNIVVALHVAASDMGKVIGKQGRIAKAIRSVVKAASSKDNTRVDVEIV' A
#
# COMPACT_ATOMS: atom_id res chain seq x y z
N MET A 1 -5.74 8.69 -0.13
CA MET A 1 -4.57 7.80 -0.22
C MET A 1 -4.94 6.33 -0.20
N LYS A 2 -5.90 5.95 0.61
CA LYS A 2 -6.41 4.57 0.69
C LYS A 2 -6.82 4.02 -0.68
N GLU A 3 -7.59 4.78 -1.44
CA GLU A 3 -8.08 4.35 -2.75
C GLU A 3 -6.95 4.12 -3.74
N LEU A 4 -5.92 4.94 -3.70
CA LEU A 4 -4.76 4.80 -4.56
C LEU A 4 -4.01 3.50 -4.26
N VAL A 5 -3.77 3.21 -2.99
CA VAL A 5 -3.11 1.98 -2.56
C VAL A 5 -3.94 0.77 -2.96
N GLU A 6 -5.25 0.85 -2.77
CA GLU A 6 -6.16 -0.23 -3.15
C GLU A 6 -6.08 -0.55 -4.64
N VAL A 7 -6.15 0.47 -5.50
CA VAL A 7 -6.07 0.29 -6.95
C VAL A 7 -4.74 -0.34 -7.35
N VAL A 8 -3.65 0.17 -6.83
CA VAL A 8 -2.32 -0.34 -7.17
C VAL A 8 -2.14 -1.78 -6.67
N ALA A 9 -2.54 -2.05 -5.43
CA ALA A 9 -2.42 -3.40 -4.87
C ALA A 9 -3.25 -4.42 -5.66
N LYS A 10 -4.49 -4.09 -5.98
CA LYS A 10 -5.37 -4.98 -6.75
C LYS A 10 -4.82 -5.28 -8.14
N ALA A 11 -4.09 -4.34 -8.72
CA ALA A 11 -3.48 -4.54 -10.03
C ALA A 11 -2.26 -5.46 -10.00
N LEU A 12 -1.62 -5.61 -8.84
CA LEU A 12 -0.36 -6.32 -8.72
C LEU A 12 -0.45 -7.69 -8.06
N VAL A 13 -1.58 -8.02 -7.43
CA VAL A 13 -1.76 -9.30 -6.74
C VAL A 13 -2.64 -10.25 -7.55
N ASP A 14 -2.56 -11.54 -7.24
CA ASP A 14 -3.34 -12.56 -7.92
C ASP A 14 -4.76 -12.69 -7.36
N ASN A 15 -4.98 -12.27 -6.12
CA ASN A 15 -6.27 -12.36 -5.44
C ASN A 15 -6.77 -10.97 -5.05
N PRO A 16 -7.16 -10.13 -6.01
CA PRO A 16 -7.56 -8.75 -5.71
C PRO A 16 -8.79 -8.65 -4.81
N ASP A 17 -9.64 -9.66 -4.80
CA ASP A 17 -10.84 -9.68 -3.97
C ASP A 17 -10.51 -9.73 -2.47
N GLU A 18 -9.31 -10.17 -2.11
CA GLU A 18 -8.88 -10.26 -0.72
C GLU A 18 -8.07 -9.05 -0.27
N VAL A 19 -7.87 -8.07 -1.14
CA VAL A 19 -7.17 -6.84 -0.77
C VAL A 19 -8.06 -6.00 0.12
N VAL A 20 -7.56 -5.67 1.32
CA VAL A 20 -8.24 -4.77 2.25
C VAL A 20 -7.25 -3.68 2.62
N VAL A 21 -7.68 -2.44 2.46
CA VAL A 21 -6.86 -1.27 2.80
C VAL A 21 -7.59 -0.45 3.85
N THR A 22 -6.88 -0.12 4.91
CA THR A 22 -7.39 0.76 5.96
C THR A 22 -6.47 1.98 6.08
N GLU A 23 -7.03 3.10 6.48
CA GLU A 23 -6.30 4.34 6.59
C GLU A 23 -6.57 4.97 7.95
N LYS A 24 -5.51 5.44 8.60
CA LYS A 24 -5.59 6.15 9.86
C LYS A 24 -4.83 7.46 9.73
N THR A 25 -5.47 8.56 10.05
CA THR A 25 -4.87 9.89 9.97
C THR A 25 -4.57 10.39 11.36
N GLU A 26 -3.33 10.83 11.59
CA GLU A 26 -2.90 11.45 12.85
C GLU A 26 -2.15 12.74 12.52
N GLY A 27 -2.86 13.87 12.57
CA GLY A 27 -2.29 15.15 12.17
C GLY A 27 -1.92 15.14 10.68
N LYS A 28 -0.65 15.36 10.39
CA LYS A 28 -0.12 15.31 9.01
C LYS A 28 0.39 13.92 8.62
N ASN A 29 0.30 12.96 9.54
CA ASN A 29 0.75 11.60 9.29
C ASN A 29 -0.45 10.73 8.92
N ILE A 30 -0.30 9.97 7.84
CA ILE A 30 -1.31 9.02 7.40
C ILE A 30 -0.65 7.64 7.39
N VAL A 31 -1.27 6.70 8.06
CA VAL A 31 -0.83 5.30 8.05
C VAL A 31 -1.83 4.50 7.23
N VAL A 32 -1.34 3.86 6.19
CA VAL A 32 -2.16 3.01 5.33
C VAL A 32 -1.74 1.56 5.58
N ALA A 33 -2.67 0.76 6.06
CA ALA A 33 -2.43 -0.66 6.29
C ALA A 33 -3.02 -1.46 5.13
N LEU A 34 -2.18 -2.24 4.49
CA LEU A 34 -2.55 -3.08 3.36
C LEU A 34 -2.55 -4.54 3.79
N HIS A 35 -3.70 -5.19 3.60
CA HIS A 35 -3.84 -6.63 3.79
C HIS A 35 -4.05 -7.29 2.43
N VAL A 36 -3.34 -8.37 2.19
CA VAL A 36 -3.47 -9.18 0.98
C VAL A 36 -3.69 -10.65 1.35
N ALA A 37 -4.12 -11.46 0.39
CA ALA A 37 -4.26 -12.90 0.60
C ALA A 37 -2.93 -13.51 1.06
N ALA A 38 -3.00 -14.54 1.90
CA ALA A 38 -1.80 -15.22 2.38
C ALA A 38 -0.92 -15.70 1.23
N SER A 39 -1.51 -16.18 0.15
CA SER A 39 -0.79 -16.62 -1.04
C SER A 39 -0.09 -15.47 -1.77
N ASP A 40 -0.60 -14.26 -1.63
CA ASP A 40 0.01 -13.07 -2.25
C ASP A 40 1.06 -12.42 -1.36
N MET A 41 1.03 -12.69 -0.07
CA MET A 41 1.96 -12.07 0.89
C MET A 41 3.41 -12.34 0.52
N GLY A 42 3.74 -13.59 0.17
CA GLY A 42 5.09 -13.95 -0.26
C GLY A 42 5.51 -13.19 -1.53
N LYS A 43 4.56 -12.97 -2.44
CA LYS A 43 4.81 -12.22 -3.67
C LYS A 43 5.04 -10.73 -3.40
N VAL A 44 4.26 -10.15 -2.50
CA VAL A 44 4.37 -8.73 -2.14
C VAL A 44 5.68 -8.44 -1.44
N ILE A 45 6.07 -9.29 -0.49
CA ILE A 45 7.28 -9.11 0.31
C ILE A 45 8.50 -9.71 -0.39
N GLY A 46 8.30 -10.79 -1.15
CA GLY A 46 9.36 -11.51 -1.85
C GLY A 46 9.94 -10.74 -3.03
N LYS A 47 10.90 -11.35 -3.71
CA LYS A 47 11.58 -10.75 -4.86
C LYS A 47 12.11 -9.36 -4.55
N GLN A 48 12.79 -9.22 -3.40
CA GLN A 48 13.35 -7.96 -2.94
C GLN A 48 12.30 -6.89 -2.64
N GLY A 49 11.06 -7.32 -2.39
CA GLY A 49 9.97 -6.41 -2.03
C GLY A 49 9.53 -5.50 -3.17
N ARG A 50 9.61 -5.95 -4.41
CA ARG A 50 9.27 -5.13 -5.58
C ARG A 50 7.88 -4.52 -5.53
N ILE A 51 6.88 -5.31 -5.16
CA ILE A 51 5.51 -4.82 -5.09
C ILE A 51 5.36 -3.81 -3.96
N ALA A 52 5.92 -4.11 -2.79
CA ALA A 52 5.89 -3.19 -1.66
C ALA A 52 6.59 -1.87 -2.01
N LYS A 53 7.74 -1.94 -2.66
CA LYS A 53 8.47 -0.75 -3.09
C LYS A 53 7.69 0.07 -4.11
N ALA A 54 7.03 -0.60 -5.06
CA ALA A 54 6.21 0.07 -6.06
C ALA A 54 5.07 0.84 -5.40
N ILE A 55 4.37 0.22 -4.46
CA ILE A 55 3.29 0.86 -3.73
C ILE A 55 3.81 2.08 -2.96
N ARG A 56 4.91 1.92 -2.24
CA ARG A 56 5.51 3.02 -1.47
C ARG A 56 5.96 4.16 -2.36
N SER A 57 6.51 3.87 -3.53
CA SER A 57 6.95 4.89 -4.48
C SER A 57 5.77 5.71 -5.01
N VAL A 58 4.68 5.05 -5.37
CA VAL A 58 3.46 5.73 -5.83
C VAL A 58 2.88 6.61 -4.73
N VAL A 59 2.80 6.07 -3.52
CA VAL A 59 2.27 6.80 -2.36
C VAL A 59 3.13 8.02 -2.05
N LYS A 60 4.44 7.87 -2.07
CA LYS A 60 5.38 8.96 -1.82
C LYS A 60 5.21 10.08 -2.85
N ALA A 61 5.11 9.72 -4.13
CA ALA A 61 4.91 10.70 -5.19
C ALA A 61 3.59 11.45 -5.02
N ALA A 62 2.53 10.74 -4.66
CA ALA A 62 1.21 11.34 -4.47
C ALA A 62 1.15 12.24 -3.24
N SER A 63 1.86 11.88 -2.17
CA SER A 63 1.82 12.64 -0.90
C SER A 63 2.75 13.84 -0.88
N SER A 64 3.74 13.90 -1.76
CA SER A 64 4.72 15.00 -1.76
C SER A 64 4.09 16.36 -2.02
N LYS A 65 2.99 16.39 -2.77
CA LYS A 65 2.30 17.63 -3.11
C LYS A 65 1.54 18.23 -1.93
N ASP A 66 1.09 17.39 -1.01
CA ASP A 66 0.27 17.80 0.12
C ASP A 66 1.05 18.04 1.39
N ASN A 67 2.38 17.87 1.32
CA ASN A 67 3.26 18.00 2.48
C ASN A 67 2.82 17.10 3.65
N THR A 68 2.24 15.96 3.32
CA THR A 68 1.85 14.95 4.30
C THR A 68 2.84 13.80 4.28
N ARG A 69 2.95 13.13 5.41
CA ARG A 69 3.76 11.91 5.53
C ARG A 69 2.83 10.71 5.49
N VAL A 70 3.09 9.79 4.58
CA VAL A 70 2.29 8.58 4.46
C VAL A 70 3.19 7.37 4.65
N ASP A 71 2.82 6.53 5.60
CA ASP A 71 3.50 5.27 5.86
C ASP A 71 2.59 4.13 5.39
N VAL A 72 3.14 3.19 4.65
CA VAL A 72 2.40 2.01 4.20
C VAL A 72 2.90 0.80 4.98
N GLU A 73 1.98 0.14 5.66
CA GLU A 73 2.24 -1.09 6.40
C GLU A 73 1.57 -2.26 5.70
N ILE A 74 2.30 -3.35 5.55
CA ILE A 74 1.76 -4.59 4.98
C ILE A 74 1.55 -5.56 6.13
N VAL A 75 0.31 -5.91 6.36
CA VAL A 75 -0.11 -6.72 7.51
C VAL A 75 -0.68 -8.07 7.09
#